data_018e3cdb1509cf089e2a9bcac8532a27
#
_entry.id   018e3cdb1509cf089e2a9bcac8532a27
#
_cell.length_a   1.000
_cell.length_b   1.000
_cell.length_c   1.000
_cell.angle_alpha   90.00
_cell.angle_beta   90.00
_cell.angle_gamma   90.00
#
_symmetry.space_group_name_H-M   'P 1'
#
loop_
_entity.id
_entity.type
_entity.pdbx_description
1 polymer ?
#
loop_
_entity_poly.entity_id
_entity_poly.type
_entity_poly.pdbx_seq_one_letter_code
_entity_poly.pdbx_strand_id
1 'polypeptide(L)'
;MDGHFIIEQGARSWNGLYMNFNGTAGIWSKEAIVDAGGWHFDTLTEDLDLSYRVQLRNWKTKFLFDVVTPSELPVDMNAYKSQQHRWAKGSIQTAKKLLPLVFRRNDSFIRKLEACIHLNQYMVHPMMIIL
;
A
#
# COMPACT_ATOMS: atom_id res chain seq x y z
N MET A 1 3.56 -12.01 10.53
CA MET A 1 3.04 -10.68 10.18
C MET A 1 3.91 -9.53 10.66
N ASP A 2 4.58 -9.67 11.80
CA ASP A 2 5.43 -8.60 12.37
C ASP A 2 6.54 -8.13 11.43
N GLY A 3 7.14 -9.04 10.68
CA GLY A 3 8.18 -8.67 9.70
C GLY A 3 7.69 -7.71 8.62
N HIS A 4 6.47 -7.89 8.10
CA HIS A 4 5.88 -6.98 7.11
C HIS A 4 5.63 -5.60 7.71
N PHE A 5 5.03 -5.53 8.88
CA PHE A 5 4.68 -4.23 9.48
C PHE A 5 5.91 -3.52 10.08
N ILE A 6 6.69 -4.22 10.89
CA ILE A 6 7.78 -3.58 11.63
C ILE A 6 8.97 -3.30 10.71
N ILE A 7 9.42 -4.30 9.96
CA ILE A 7 10.61 -4.17 9.13
C ILE A 7 10.31 -3.37 7.86
N GLU A 8 9.31 -3.79 7.08
CA GLU A 8 9.03 -3.18 5.79
C GLU A 8 8.47 -1.76 5.92
N GLN A 9 7.41 -1.57 6.70
CA GLN A 9 6.79 -0.25 6.86
C GLN A 9 7.72 0.74 7.58
N GLY A 10 8.48 0.25 8.56
CA GLY A 10 9.51 1.06 9.21
C GLY A 10 10.58 1.52 8.24
N ALA A 11 11.14 0.60 7.45
CA ALA A 11 12.15 0.92 6.45
C ALA A 11 11.61 1.91 5.39
N ARG A 12 10.37 1.75 4.93
CA ARG A 12 9.72 2.68 4.01
C ARG A 12 9.58 4.07 4.60
N SER A 13 9.10 4.14 5.84
CA SER A 13 8.93 5.41 6.56
C SER A 13 10.25 6.17 6.72
N TRP A 14 11.32 5.48 7.12
CA TRP A 14 12.63 6.10 7.33
C TRP A 14 13.31 6.55 6.04
N ASN A 15 13.09 5.84 4.95
CA ASN A 15 13.70 6.17 3.64
C ASN A 15 12.82 7.07 2.77
N GLY A 16 11.67 7.54 3.27
CA GLY A 16 10.76 8.40 2.50
C GLY A 16 10.16 7.73 1.27
N LEU A 17 10.05 6.40 1.29
CA LEU A 17 9.41 5.61 0.22
C LEU A 17 7.88 5.70 0.31
N TYR A 18 7.20 5.27 -0.74
CA TYR A 18 5.75 5.18 -0.71
C TYR A 18 5.30 4.10 0.28
N MET A 19 4.41 4.48 1.19
CA MET A 19 3.84 3.59 2.19
C MET A 19 2.41 3.22 1.82
N ASN A 20 1.98 2.03 2.22
CA ASN A 20 0.58 1.67 2.24
C ASN A 20 -0.01 1.89 3.64
N PHE A 21 -1.26 2.30 3.68
CA PHE A 21 -2.05 2.28 4.88
C PHE A 21 -2.80 0.94 4.97
N ASN A 22 -2.83 0.35 6.16
CA ASN A 22 -3.40 -0.98 6.37
C ASN A 22 -4.76 -0.89 7.05
N GLY A 23 -5.81 -0.68 6.27
CA GLY A 23 -7.19 -0.73 6.73
C GLY A 23 -7.49 0.19 7.92
N THR A 24 -7.64 -0.38 9.11
CA THR A 24 -8.00 0.36 10.33
C THR A 24 -6.81 0.72 11.23
N ALA A 25 -5.59 0.36 10.83
CA ALA A 25 -4.39 0.49 11.66
C ALA A 25 -3.74 1.87 11.55
N GLY A 26 -4.47 2.95 11.79
CA GLY A 26 -3.89 4.29 11.80
C GLY A 26 -4.90 5.43 11.75
N ILE A 27 -4.39 6.64 11.57
CA ILE A 27 -5.17 7.88 11.58
C ILE A 27 -4.87 8.67 10.29
N TRP A 28 -5.91 9.23 9.71
CA TRP A 28 -5.83 10.12 8.56
C TRP A 28 -6.10 11.57 8.93
N SER A 29 -5.36 12.51 8.33
CA SER A 29 -5.80 13.90 8.29
C SER A 29 -6.99 14.03 7.34
N LYS A 30 -8.05 14.71 7.78
CA LYS A 30 -9.21 15.01 6.95
C LYS A 30 -8.83 15.84 5.72
N GLU A 31 -7.94 16.79 5.90
CA GLU A 31 -7.42 17.66 4.84
C GLU A 31 -6.68 16.85 3.77
N ALA A 32 -5.87 15.86 4.19
CA ALA A 32 -5.15 14.99 3.27
C ALA A 32 -6.09 14.14 2.43
N ILE A 33 -7.16 13.62 3.02
CA ILE A 33 -8.19 12.85 2.31
C ILE A 33 -8.88 13.74 1.26
N VAL A 34 -9.29 14.95 1.65
CA VAL A 34 -9.99 15.88 0.75
C VAL A 34 -9.08 16.31 -0.40
N ASP A 35 -7.82 16.68 -0.11
CA ASP A 35 -6.84 17.09 -1.12
C ASP A 35 -6.51 15.97 -2.11
N ALA A 36 -6.51 14.72 -1.66
CA ALA A 36 -6.32 13.55 -2.52
C ALA A 36 -7.55 13.15 -3.35
N GLY A 37 -8.67 13.88 -3.24
CA GLY A 37 -9.91 13.62 -3.96
C GLY A 37 -10.86 12.65 -3.26
N GLY A 38 -10.67 12.39 -1.96
CA GLY A 38 -11.54 11.52 -1.16
C GLY A 38 -11.28 10.02 -1.38
N TRP A 39 -12.18 9.21 -0.82
CA TRP A 39 -12.18 7.76 -1.00
C TRP A 39 -12.69 7.38 -2.39
N HIS A 40 -11.99 6.47 -3.06
CA HIS A 40 -12.42 5.89 -4.33
C HIS A 40 -12.79 4.42 -4.15
N PHE A 41 -13.78 3.95 -4.89
CA PHE A 41 -14.32 2.59 -4.81
C PHE A 41 -14.04 1.76 -6.07
N ASP A 42 -13.13 2.22 -6.90
CA ASP A 42 -12.74 1.61 -8.18
C ASP A 42 -11.62 0.58 -8.04
N THR A 43 -11.09 0.39 -6.82
CA THR A 43 -10.12 -0.65 -6.48
C THR A 43 -10.59 -1.45 -5.25
N LEU A 44 -10.17 -2.71 -5.15
CA LEU A 44 -10.49 -3.57 -3.99
C LEU A 44 -9.65 -3.26 -2.75
N THR A 45 -8.68 -2.37 -2.88
CA THR A 45 -7.81 -1.89 -1.79
C THR A 45 -7.86 -0.36 -1.78
N GLU A 46 -8.97 0.18 -1.32
CA GLU A 46 -9.25 1.62 -1.25
C GLU A 46 -8.26 2.36 -0.34
N ASP A 47 -7.75 1.67 0.68
CA ASP A 47 -6.75 2.16 1.62
C ASP A 47 -5.38 2.34 0.94
N LEU A 48 -4.95 1.36 0.16
CA LEU A 48 -3.73 1.43 -0.63
C LEU A 48 -3.82 2.53 -1.70
N ASP A 49 -4.96 2.62 -2.40
CA ASP A 49 -5.22 3.66 -3.42
C ASP A 49 -5.13 5.06 -2.81
N LEU A 50 -5.85 5.31 -1.71
CA LEU A 50 -5.83 6.59 -1.02
C LEU A 50 -4.42 6.91 -0.49
N SER A 51 -3.74 5.92 0.08
CA SER A 51 -2.38 6.08 0.63
C SER A 51 -1.41 6.62 -0.42
N TYR A 52 -1.41 6.06 -1.61
CA TYR A 52 -0.58 6.55 -2.71
C TYR A 52 -1.01 7.93 -3.21
N ARG A 53 -2.31 8.18 -3.37
CA ARG A 53 -2.81 9.48 -3.84
C ARG A 53 -2.46 10.63 -2.89
N VAL A 54 -2.57 10.40 -1.60
CA VAL A 54 -2.17 11.36 -0.56
C VAL A 54 -0.67 11.68 -0.66
N GLN A 55 0.17 10.68 -0.81
CA GLN A 55 1.62 10.86 -0.95
C GLN A 55 2.00 11.50 -2.29
N LEU A 56 1.25 11.25 -3.36
CA LEU A 56 1.41 11.96 -4.64
C LEU A 56 1.08 13.45 -4.53
N ARG A 57 0.29 13.87 -3.54
CA ARG A 57 0.01 15.26 -3.18
C ARG A 57 1.02 15.87 -2.19
N ASN A 58 2.17 15.22 -1.97
CA ASN A 58 3.24 15.64 -1.06
C ASN A 58 2.91 15.53 0.45
N TRP A 59 1.83 14.89 0.82
CA TRP A 59 1.58 14.57 2.21
C TRP A 59 2.56 13.50 2.69
N LYS A 60 3.05 13.66 3.91
CA LYS A 60 3.98 12.72 4.53
C LYS A 60 3.22 11.70 5.36
N THR A 61 3.58 10.46 5.23
CA THR A 61 3.12 9.36 6.06
C THR A 61 4.21 9.00 7.06
N LYS A 62 3.82 8.52 8.24
CA LYS A 62 4.76 8.12 9.29
C LYS A 62 4.29 6.82 9.92
N PHE A 63 5.20 5.88 10.08
CA PHE A 63 4.98 4.67 10.84
C PHE A 63 5.39 4.89 12.30
N LEU A 64 4.52 4.51 13.25
CA LEU A 64 4.74 4.66 14.70
C LEU A 64 4.97 3.26 15.29
N PHE A 65 6.20 2.99 15.72
CA PHE A 65 6.59 1.69 16.28
C PHE A 65 5.96 1.40 17.64
N ASP A 66 5.77 2.46 18.44
CA ASP A 66 5.31 2.34 19.82
C ASP A 66 3.79 2.24 19.96
N VAL A 67 3.07 2.37 18.82
CA VAL A 67 1.60 2.32 18.80
C VAL A 67 1.15 0.98 18.22
N VAL A 68 0.65 0.12 19.11
CA VAL A 68 0.17 -1.21 18.73
C VAL A 68 -1.34 -1.15 18.45
N THR A 69 -1.74 -1.63 17.28
CA THR A 69 -3.16 -1.83 16.92
C THR A 69 -3.42 -3.33 16.82
N PRO A 70 -4.00 -3.96 17.86
CA PRO A 70 -4.29 -5.40 17.82
C PRO A 70 -5.24 -5.75 16.68
N SER A 71 -4.93 -6.82 15.96
CA SER A 71 -5.73 -7.33 14.85
C SER A 71 -5.84 -8.84 14.93
N GLU A 72 -7.01 -9.36 14.61
CA GLU A 72 -7.23 -10.80 14.54
C GLU A 72 -6.93 -11.31 13.13
N LEU A 73 -6.32 -12.50 13.07
CA LEU A 73 -6.09 -13.21 11.82
C LEU A 73 -7.32 -14.05 11.46
N PRO A 74 -7.60 -14.25 10.16
CA PRO A 74 -8.62 -15.20 9.74
C PRO A 74 -8.35 -16.59 10.32
N VAL A 75 -9.32 -17.16 11.01
CA VAL A 75 -9.22 -18.48 11.65
C VAL A 75 -9.29 -19.61 10.61
N ASP A 76 -10.02 -19.36 9.51
CA ASP A 76 -10.22 -20.33 8.44
C ASP A 76 -9.32 -20.06 7.23
N MET A 77 -8.76 -21.12 6.66
CA MET A 77 -7.89 -21.05 5.48
C MET A 77 -8.60 -20.48 4.24
N ASN A 78 -9.89 -20.72 4.08
CA ASN A 78 -10.65 -20.19 2.94
C ASN A 78 -10.84 -18.67 3.08
N ALA A 79 -11.10 -18.19 4.29
CA ALA A 79 -11.15 -16.75 4.58
C ALA A 79 -9.80 -16.09 4.33
N TYR A 80 -8.71 -16.73 4.73
CA TYR A 80 -7.35 -16.24 4.45
C TYR A 80 -7.06 -16.17 2.95
N LYS A 81 -7.36 -17.22 2.18
CA LYS A 81 -7.19 -17.24 0.72
C LYS A 81 -8.00 -16.14 0.04
N SER A 82 -9.24 -15.95 0.46
CA SER A 82 -10.13 -14.90 -0.08
C SER A 82 -9.57 -13.51 0.21
N GLN A 83 -9.02 -13.28 1.40
CA GLN A 83 -8.36 -12.04 1.77
C GLN A 83 -7.12 -11.79 0.91
N GLN A 84 -6.23 -12.78 0.74
CA GLN A 84 -5.03 -12.67 -0.08
C GLN A 84 -5.35 -12.42 -1.55
N HIS A 85 -6.36 -13.09 -2.09
CA HIS A 85 -6.84 -12.86 -3.45
C HIS A 85 -7.34 -11.43 -3.65
N ARG A 86 -8.12 -10.90 -2.69
CA ARG A 86 -8.61 -9.52 -2.71
C ARG A 86 -7.46 -8.52 -2.70
N TRP A 87 -6.46 -8.73 -1.84
CA TRP A 87 -5.29 -7.87 -1.76
C TRP A 87 -4.45 -7.91 -3.03
N ALA A 88 -4.19 -9.09 -3.57
CA ALA A 88 -3.46 -9.24 -4.82
C ALA A 88 -4.15 -8.54 -5.99
N LYS A 89 -5.45 -8.76 -6.15
CA LYS A 89 -6.25 -8.11 -7.19
C LYS A 89 -6.29 -6.58 -7.00
N GLY A 90 -6.52 -6.12 -5.77
CA GLY A 90 -6.55 -4.70 -5.43
C GLY A 90 -5.22 -4.00 -5.68
N SER A 91 -4.10 -4.62 -5.29
CA SER A 91 -2.76 -4.08 -5.59
C SER A 91 -2.53 -3.89 -7.08
N ILE A 92 -2.89 -4.87 -7.90
CA ILE A 92 -2.73 -4.77 -9.37
C ILE A 92 -3.65 -3.68 -9.95
N GLN A 93 -4.88 -3.54 -9.45
CA GLN A 93 -5.78 -2.46 -9.85
C GLN A 93 -5.18 -1.09 -9.52
N THR A 94 -4.69 -0.94 -8.30
CA THR A 94 -4.03 0.29 -7.83
C THR A 94 -2.76 0.58 -8.64
N ALA A 95 -1.96 -0.44 -8.94
CA ALA A 95 -0.78 -0.30 -9.80
C ALA A 95 -1.14 0.25 -11.18
N LYS A 96 -2.12 -0.34 -11.86
CA LYS A 96 -2.59 0.12 -13.16
C LYS A 96 -3.08 1.57 -13.13
N LYS A 97 -3.74 1.97 -12.07
CA LYS A 97 -4.29 3.31 -11.90
C LYS A 97 -3.21 4.36 -11.57
N LEU A 98 -2.31 4.05 -10.66
CA LEU A 98 -1.43 5.05 -10.05
C LEU A 98 0.02 5.04 -10.55
N LEU A 99 0.55 3.93 -11.07
CA LEU A 99 1.93 3.90 -11.59
C LEU A 99 2.18 4.95 -12.67
N PRO A 100 1.28 5.22 -13.63
CA PRO A 100 1.49 6.29 -14.59
C PRO A 100 1.67 7.67 -13.94
N LEU A 101 0.98 7.93 -12.84
CA LEU A 101 1.11 9.18 -12.07
C LEU A 101 2.43 9.23 -11.29
N VAL A 102 2.83 8.11 -10.68
CA VAL A 102 4.13 7.98 -9.99
C VAL A 102 5.28 8.25 -10.97
N PHE A 103 5.22 7.68 -12.18
CA PHE A 103 6.29 7.89 -13.18
C PHE A 103 6.34 9.31 -13.74
N ARG A 104 5.21 10.01 -13.85
CA ARG A 104 5.14 11.41 -14.30
C ARG A 104 5.65 12.40 -13.26
N ARG A 105 5.67 12.01 -11.99
CA ARG A 105 6.13 12.86 -10.91
C ARG A 105 7.66 13.03 -10.97
N ASN A 106 8.16 14.16 -10.48
CA ASN A 106 9.60 14.43 -10.36
C ASN A 106 10.17 13.84 -9.05
N ASP A 107 10.07 12.52 -8.92
CA ASP A 107 10.67 11.75 -7.83
C ASP A 107 11.97 11.08 -8.29
N SER A 108 12.80 10.66 -7.32
CA SER A 108 14.02 9.89 -7.62
C SER A 108 13.69 8.57 -8.32
N PHE A 109 14.59 8.10 -9.18
CA PHE A 109 14.43 6.82 -9.88
C PHE A 109 14.22 5.65 -8.91
N ILE A 110 14.96 5.63 -7.81
CA ILE A 110 14.85 4.60 -6.75
C ILE A 110 13.44 4.56 -6.17
N ARG A 111 12.86 5.73 -5.86
CA ARG A 111 11.52 5.82 -5.30
C ARG A 111 10.44 5.33 -6.28
N LYS A 112 10.60 5.62 -7.58
CA LYS A 112 9.70 5.13 -8.63
C LYS A 112 9.80 3.62 -8.82
N LEU A 113 11.04 3.10 -8.87
CA LEU A 113 11.29 1.68 -9.00
C LEU A 113 10.72 0.91 -7.82
N GLU A 114 10.93 1.42 -6.61
CA GLU A 114 10.41 0.83 -5.40
C GLU A 114 8.87 0.82 -5.37
N ALA A 115 8.21 1.91 -5.76
CA ALA A 115 6.76 1.96 -5.89
C ALA A 115 6.23 0.92 -6.88
N CYS A 116 6.94 0.72 -8.00
CA CYS A 116 6.60 -0.30 -8.98
C CYS A 116 6.70 -1.72 -8.38
N ILE A 117 7.76 -2.03 -7.67
CA ILE A 117 7.96 -3.32 -7.00
C ILE A 117 6.89 -3.53 -5.92
N HIS A 118 6.65 -2.53 -5.09
CA HIS A 118 5.68 -2.60 -4.01
C HIS A 118 4.25 -2.86 -4.50
N LEU A 119 3.77 -2.12 -5.49
CA LEU A 119 2.43 -2.31 -6.02
C LEU A 119 2.26 -3.62 -6.80
N ASN A 120 3.34 -4.18 -7.32
CA ASN A 120 3.34 -5.43 -8.08
C ASN A 120 3.90 -6.63 -7.28
N GLN A 121 4.04 -6.52 -5.97
CA GLN A 121 4.63 -7.58 -5.12
C GLN A 121 3.96 -8.95 -5.30
N TYR A 122 2.65 -9.00 -5.58
CA TYR A 122 1.93 -10.24 -5.81
C TYR A 122 2.21 -10.88 -7.18
N MET A 123 2.87 -10.18 -8.11
CA MET A 123 3.26 -10.74 -9.42
C MET A 123 4.36 -11.81 -9.29
N VAL A 124 5.02 -11.91 -8.15
CA VAL A 124 6.00 -12.97 -7.89
C VAL A 124 5.37 -14.36 -7.99
N HIS A 125 4.12 -14.54 -7.54
CA HIS A 125 3.44 -15.82 -7.55
C HIS A 125 3.22 -16.38 -8.96
N PRO A 126 2.61 -15.67 -9.93
CA PRO A 126 2.50 -16.16 -11.30
C PRO A 126 3.86 -16.32 -11.99
N MET A 127 4.86 -15.50 -11.67
CA MET A 127 6.22 -15.66 -12.20
C MET A 127 6.87 -16.96 -11.73
N MET A 128 6.65 -17.38 -10.49
CA MET A 128 7.14 -18.67 -9.96
C MET A 128 6.46 -19.88 -10.62
N ILE A 129 5.28 -19.74 -11.20
CA ILE A 129 4.60 -20.83 -11.91
C ILE A 129 5.17 -21.03 -13.32
N ILE A 130 5.72 -19.98 -13.91
CA ILE A 130 6.29 -19.97 -15.27
C ILE A 130 7.73 -20.47 -15.29
N LEU A 131 8.45 -20.39 -14.16
CA LEU A 131 9.83 -20.89 -13.96
C LEU A 131 9.83 -22.38 -13.66
#